data_e24f6575430fa6905037eff36c9bd3aa
#
_entry.id   e24f6575430fa6905037eff36c9bd3aa
#
_cell.length_a   1.000
_cell.length_b   1.000
_cell.length_c   1.000
_cell.angle_alpha   90.00
_cell.angle_beta   90.00
_cell.angle_gamma   90.00
#
_symmetry.space_group_name_H-M   'P 1'
#
loop_
_entity.id
_entity.type
_entity.pdbx_description
1 polymer ?
#
loop_
_entity_poly.entity_id
_entity_poly.type
_entity_poly.pdbx_seq_one_letter_code
_entity_poly.pdbx_strand_id
1 'polypeptide(L)'
;MVYLYAFMAFGLIALILAAIYRPLGDYMYRVYTTDKDLFFEKWIYRIIGVDFSKGQSWKAYFRGVLGFSVMSLLVLYLLQRVQSWLPFSLGFDNVPAPLAFNTAASFVTNTNWQSYSPDQTLGYSVQIAGLCVQNFVSAGTGIAVMFALIRGFRQIKEQGLGSFWVDLTRTVLYVLIPLNLVFGICLAAGGVISNFQPAQKAELVEPVAVQPNADGGWSVIDGAQIEGDTVKVDGKVVEGARVVTEQFLPQGPAAPQVAIKQSGTNGGGFFGVNSAHPYDEPSAFTNIIEMTSLLLIPAACCFTFGIGVKNTKQGKAIFAAMLILLVVFTGIIAVNEHMGTPQLADGGAVNIEMTDGQAGGNMEGKESRFGIASSSTWSAFTTAASNGSVNSMHDSYTPLGGFVQMLQMALGEVVFGGVGCGLYGMLAFAILTVFIAGLMVGRTPEFLGKKIEPYEMKWSVLVCLATPIAILVGSGLAAVVPSVMDSLHNGGAHGFSEMLYTYSSCGGNNGSAFAGFNGNTVFLNVSLGLVMLFARFLPIIGTLAIAGSLAREKEIATTGGHLIYHKWNCLFSC
;
A
#
# COMPACT_ATOMS: atom_id res chain seq x y z
N MET A 1 16.20 -10.05 -25.92
CA MET A 1 15.71 -11.10 -24.98
C MET A 1 15.12 -10.53 -23.70
N VAL A 2 15.75 -9.56 -23.04
CA VAL A 2 15.27 -8.95 -21.78
C VAL A 2 13.83 -8.38 -21.89
N TYR A 3 13.54 -7.64 -22.95
CA TYR A 3 12.16 -7.14 -23.21
C TYR A 3 11.14 -8.26 -23.40
N LEU A 4 11.55 -9.38 -23.99
CA LEU A 4 10.67 -10.53 -24.18
C LEU A 4 10.28 -11.16 -22.83
N TYR A 5 11.25 -11.36 -21.94
CA TYR A 5 10.99 -11.89 -20.58
C TYR A 5 10.13 -10.94 -19.75
N ALA A 6 10.36 -9.63 -19.84
CA ALA A 6 9.54 -8.62 -19.20
C ALA A 6 8.08 -8.67 -19.69
N PHE A 7 7.90 -8.75 -21.01
CA PHE A 7 6.57 -8.86 -21.60
C PHE A 7 5.89 -10.19 -21.24
N MET A 8 6.65 -11.28 -21.16
CA MET A 8 6.12 -12.58 -20.73
C MET A 8 5.71 -12.56 -19.25
N ALA A 9 6.51 -11.97 -18.35
CA ALA A 9 6.16 -11.87 -16.94
C ALA A 9 4.91 -11.02 -16.72
N PHE A 10 4.85 -9.84 -17.34
CA PHE A 10 3.66 -8.99 -17.31
C PHE A 10 2.44 -9.70 -17.91
N GLY A 11 2.60 -10.36 -19.05
CA GLY A 11 1.56 -11.13 -19.69
C GLY A 11 1.04 -12.28 -18.83
N LEU A 12 1.93 -12.98 -18.11
CA LEU A 12 1.56 -14.03 -17.17
C LEU A 12 0.73 -13.48 -15.99
N ILE A 13 1.16 -12.38 -15.39
CA ILE A 13 0.42 -11.72 -14.30
C ILE A 13 -0.97 -11.28 -14.81
N ALA A 14 -1.04 -10.65 -15.98
CA ALA A 14 -2.29 -10.22 -16.58
C ALA A 14 -3.24 -11.41 -16.87
N LEU A 15 -2.70 -12.55 -17.30
CA LEU A 15 -3.43 -13.78 -17.54
C LEU A 15 -4.00 -14.37 -16.24
N ILE A 16 -3.19 -14.45 -15.20
CA ILE A 16 -3.62 -14.95 -13.87
C ILE A 16 -4.73 -14.04 -13.32
N LEU A 17 -4.52 -12.72 -13.35
CA LEU A 17 -5.53 -11.75 -12.92
C LEU A 17 -6.83 -11.91 -13.73
N ALA A 18 -6.74 -12.02 -15.04
CA ALA A 18 -7.91 -12.20 -15.92
C ALA A 18 -8.67 -13.51 -15.64
N ALA A 19 -7.97 -14.56 -15.21
CA ALA A 19 -8.60 -15.83 -14.85
C ALA A 19 -9.31 -15.78 -13.49
N ILE A 20 -8.74 -15.07 -12.50
CA ILE A 20 -9.16 -15.18 -11.10
C ILE A 20 -10.06 -14.03 -10.63
N TYR A 21 -9.93 -12.80 -11.20
CA TYR A 21 -10.64 -11.62 -10.66
C TYR A 21 -12.17 -11.75 -10.68
N ARG A 22 -12.74 -12.43 -11.69
CA ARG A 22 -14.19 -12.64 -11.77
C ARG A 22 -14.70 -13.69 -10.78
N PRO A 23 -14.14 -14.92 -10.73
CA PRO A 23 -14.53 -15.89 -9.73
C PRO A 23 -14.39 -15.37 -8.30
N LEU A 24 -13.29 -14.64 -8.02
CA LEU A 24 -13.08 -14.04 -6.71
C LEU A 24 -14.12 -12.95 -6.42
N GLY A 25 -14.42 -12.08 -7.38
CA GLY A 25 -15.42 -11.03 -7.20
C GLY A 25 -16.84 -11.57 -7.00
N ASP A 26 -17.22 -12.65 -7.70
CA ASP A 26 -18.48 -13.34 -7.49
C ASP A 26 -18.54 -14.02 -6.11
N TYR A 27 -17.45 -14.66 -5.70
CA TYR A 27 -17.31 -15.24 -4.38
C TYR A 27 -17.44 -14.18 -3.27
N MET A 28 -16.72 -13.07 -3.38
CA MET A 28 -16.82 -11.95 -2.45
C MET A 28 -18.28 -11.46 -2.34
N TYR A 29 -18.94 -11.25 -3.49
CA TYR A 29 -20.34 -10.80 -3.49
C TYR A 29 -21.25 -11.79 -2.73
N ARG A 30 -21.10 -13.10 -2.94
CA ARG A 30 -21.87 -14.13 -2.24
C ARG A 30 -21.63 -14.13 -0.73
N VAL A 31 -20.38 -13.98 -0.30
CA VAL A 31 -20.03 -13.91 1.13
C VAL A 31 -20.78 -12.80 1.84
N TYR A 32 -20.90 -11.61 1.19
CA TYR A 32 -21.56 -10.47 1.81
C TYR A 32 -23.08 -10.44 1.69
N THR A 33 -23.64 -11.21 0.76
CA THR A 33 -25.10 -11.24 0.51
C THR A 33 -25.78 -12.49 1.05
N THR A 34 -25.05 -13.42 1.64
CA THR A 34 -25.65 -14.61 2.24
C THR A 34 -26.37 -14.28 3.54
N ASP A 35 -27.60 -14.79 3.67
CA ASP A 35 -28.41 -14.66 4.89
C ASP A 35 -28.06 -15.70 5.96
N LYS A 36 -27.15 -16.62 5.66
CA LYS A 36 -26.74 -17.69 6.56
C LYS A 36 -25.54 -17.26 7.38
N ASP A 37 -25.70 -17.24 8.70
CA ASP A 37 -24.57 -17.13 9.61
C ASP A 37 -23.78 -18.43 9.61
N LEU A 38 -22.49 -18.33 9.39
CA LEU A 38 -21.60 -19.46 9.48
C LEU A 38 -21.18 -19.69 10.94
N PHE A 39 -20.69 -20.90 11.24
CA PHE A 39 -20.48 -21.37 12.63
C PHE A 39 -19.65 -20.40 13.49
N PHE A 40 -18.56 -19.86 12.95
CA PHE A 40 -17.67 -18.95 13.70
C PHE A 40 -18.27 -17.56 13.91
N GLU A 41 -19.12 -17.07 13.02
CA GLU A 41 -19.72 -15.73 13.10
C GLU A 41 -20.54 -15.56 14.38
N LYS A 42 -21.41 -16.54 14.71
CA LYS A 42 -22.28 -16.47 15.89
C LYS A 42 -21.48 -16.34 17.20
N TRP A 43 -20.32 -16.96 17.24
CA TRP A 43 -19.45 -16.91 18.41
C TRP A 43 -18.80 -15.53 18.57
N ILE A 44 -18.28 -14.99 17.48
CA ILE A 44 -17.67 -13.64 17.43
C ILE A 44 -18.71 -12.58 17.77
N TYR A 45 -19.89 -12.63 17.17
CA TYR A 45 -20.95 -11.66 17.42
C TYR A 45 -21.43 -11.68 18.87
N ARG A 46 -21.48 -12.84 19.49
CA ARG A 46 -21.80 -12.98 20.92
C ARG A 46 -20.74 -12.32 21.81
N ILE A 47 -19.46 -12.46 21.47
CA ILE A 47 -18.35 -11.83 22.21
C ILE A 47 -18.40 -10.32 22.06
N ILE A 48 -18.63 -9.81 20.86
CA ILE A 48 -18.66 -8.37 20.57
C ILE A 48 -19.94 -7.70 21.13
N GLY A 49 -21.00 -8.47 21.40
CA GLY A 49 -22.25 -7.97 21.95
C GLY A 49 -23.05 -7.09 20.99
N VAL A 50 -22.89 -7.27 19.68
CA VAL A 50 -23.55 -6.46 18.65
C VAL A 50 -24.80 -7.17 18.13
N ASP A 51 -25.95 -6.46 18.12
CA ASP A 51 -27.16 -6.89 17.41
C ASP A 51 -27.01 -6.59 15.90
N PHE A 52 -26.76 -7.61 15.13
CA PHE A 52 -26.49 -7.55 13.69
C PHE A 52 -27.75 -7.74 12.83
N SER A 53 -28.89 -7.98 13.43
CA SER A 53 -30.17 -8.09 12.72
C SER A 53 -30.66 -6.77 12.15
N LYS A 54 -30.18 -5.63 12.68
CA LYS A 54 -30.56 -4.27 12.27
C LYS A 54 -29.45 -3.61 11.45
N GLY A 55 -29.80 -3.16 10.25
CA GLY A 55 -28.90 -2.35 9.43
C GLY A 55 -28.50 -1.05 10.15
N GLN A 56 -27.22 -0.71 10.13
CA GLN A 56 -26.68 0.52 10.70
C GLN A 56 -26.91 1.71 9.75
N SER A 57 -27.27 2.88 10.31
CA SER A 57 -27.20 4.12 9.57
C SER A 57 -25.71 4.44 9.22
N TRP A 58 -25.46 5.27 8.22
CA TRP A 58 -24.08 5.61 7.85
C TRP A 58 -23.26 6.19 9.01
N LYS A 59 -23.90 6.97 9.91
CA LYS A 59 -23.25 7.51 11.11
C LYS A 59 -22.91 6.43 12.14
N ALA A 60 -23.78 5.42 12.30
CA ALA A 60 -23.54 4.31 13.20
C ALA A 60 -22.45 3.38 12.64
N TYR A 61 -22.45 3.16 11.33
CA TYR A 61 -21.41 2.41 10.63
C TYR A 61 -20.05 3.09 10.77
N PHE A 62 -19.97 4.41 10.52
CA PHE A 62 -18.73 5.19 10.71
C PHE A 62 -18.24 5.17 12.16
N ARG A 63 -19.14 5.28 13.15
CA ARG A 63 -18.74 5.14 14.57
C ARG A 63 -18.15 3.77 14.87
N GLY A 64 -18.68 2.71 14.25
CA GLY A 64 -18.11 1.37 14.34
C GLY A 64 -16.69 1.32 13.76
N VAL A 65 -16.49 1.84 12.56
CA VAL A 65 -15.16 1.95 11.91
C VAL A 65 -14.19 2.74 12.78
N LEU A 66 -14.58 3.92 13.22
CA LEU A 66 -13.73 4.79 14.03
C LEU A 66 -13.37 4.16 15.40
N GLY A 67 -14.36 3.63 16.10
CA GLY A 67 -14.15 2.99 17.41
C GLY A 67 -13.22 1.77 17.31
N PHE A 68 -13.42 0.93 16.29
CA PHE A 68 -12.53 -0.19 16.02
C PHE A 68 -11.10 0.26 15.70
N SER A 69 -10.95 1.29 14.85
CA SER A 69 -9.64 1.81 14.45
C SER A 69 -8.90 2.45 15.63
N VAL A 70 -9.59 3.21 16.48
CA VAL A 70 -9.00 3.78 17.71
C VAL A 70 -8.54 2.69 18.66
N MET A 71 -9.37 1.65 18.87
CA MET A 71 -8.98 0.50 19.71
C MET A 71 -7.76 -0.22 19.12
N SER A 72 -7.74 -0.48 17.82
CA SER A 72 -6.61 -1.09 17.13
C SER A 72 -5.32 -0.26 17.27
N LEU A 73 -5.42 1.07 17.11
CA LEU A 73 -4.30 1.99 17.30
C LEU A 73 -3.74 1.89 18.71
N LEU A 74 -4.60 1.91 19.72
CA LEU A 74 -4.19 1.81 21.12
C LEU A 74 -3.53 0.46 21.44
N VAL A 75 -4.12 -0.63 20.96
CA VAL A 75 -3.56 -1.98 21.17
C VAL A 75 -2.19 -2.10 20.51
N LEU A 76 -2.06 -1.68 19.23
CA LEU A 76 -0.79 -1.77 18.54
C LEU A 76 0.27 -0.84 19.13
N TYR A 77 -0.12 0.37 19.56
CA TYR A 77 0.77 1.27 20.29
C TYR A 77 1.29 0.62 21.58
N LEU A 78 0.39 0.07 22.39
CA LEU A 78 0.75 -0.56 23.67
C LEU A 78 1.63 -1.79 23.48
N LEU A 79 1.35 -2.66 22.51
CA LEU A 79 2.18 -3.83 22.22
C LEU A 79 3.64 -3.44 21.96
N GLN A 80 3.87 -2.38 21.20
CA GLN A 80 5.21 -1.86 20.94
C GLN A 80 5.87 -1.26 22.19
N ARG A 81 5.08 -0.59 23.06
CA ARG A 81 5.57 0.04 24.29
C ARG A 81 5.92 -0.95 25.41
N VAL A 82 5.47 -2.20 25.28
CA VAL A 82 5.73 -3.25 26.29
C VAL A 82 6.45 -4.46 25.69
N GLN A 83 7.00 -4.35 24.47
CA GLN A 83 7.54 -5.50 23.76
C GLN A 83 8.65 -6.24 24.50
N SER A 84 9.48 -5.55 25.29
CA SER A 84 10.57 -6.18 26.07
C SER A 84 10.06 -7.22 27.09
N TRP A 85 8.77 -7.13 27.48
CA TRP A 85 8.12 -8.06 28.42
C TRP A 85 7.35 -9.17 27.70
N LEU A 86 7.19 -9.08 26.40
CA LEU A 86 6.47 -10.08 25.62
C LEU A 86 7.36 -11.29 25.28
N PRO A 87 6.79 -12.49 25.14
CA PRO A 87 7.53 -13.63 24.61
C PRO A 87 8.02 -13.32 23.19
N PHE A 88 9.11 -13.94 22.77
CA PHE A 88 9.74 -13.70 21.46
C PHE A 88 10.11 -12.23 21.20
N SER A 89 10.45 -11.48 22.23
CA SER A 89 10.95 -10.10 22.10
C SER A 89 12.32 -10.01 21.42
N LEU A 90 13.04 -11.12 21.31
CA LEU A 90 14.40 -11.22 20.74
C LEU A 90 15.44 -10.34 21.45
N GLY A 91 15.12 -9.87 22.67
CA GLY A 91 15.98 -8.97 23.45
C GLY A 91 15.87 -7.50 23.04
N PHE A 92 14.93 -7.14 22.17
CA PHE A 92 14.72 -5.74 21.78
C PHE A 92 14.06 -4.92 22.89
N ASP A 93 14.50 -3.68 23.03
CA ASP A 93 13.94 -2.68 23.92
C ASP A 93 12.54 -2.23 23.47
N ASN A 94 11.82 -1.56 24.38
CA ASN A 94 10.52 -0.97 24.07
C ASN A 94 10.65 0.15 23.04
N VAL A 95 9.80 0.11 22.01
CA VAL A 95 9.82 1.12 20.93
C VAL A 95 9.55 2.52 21.49
N PRO A 96 10.31 3.55 21.12
CA PRO A 96 10.08 4.94 21.53
C PRO A 96 8.66 5.43 21.21
N ALA A 97 8.10 6.29 22.07
CA ALA A 97 6.70 6.71 21.97
C ALA A 97 6.32 7.35 20.62
N PRO A 98 7.12 8.28 20.02
CA PRO A 98 6.79 8.85 18.71
C PRO A 98 6.78 7.82 17.59
N LEU A 99 7.75 6.89 17.59
CA LEU A 99 7.85 5.83 16.61
C LEU A 99 6.72 4.82 16.76
N ALA A 100 6.37 4.43 17.99
CA ALA A 100 5.23 3.55 18.26
C ALA A 100 3.89 4.16 17.82
N PHE A 101 3.71 5.49 18.00
CA PHE A 101 2.54 6.21 17.49
C PHE A 101 2.50 6.19 15.97
N ASN A 102 3.61 6.53 15.30
CA ASN A 102 3.70 6.53 13.85
C ASN A 102 3.35 5.15 13.28
N THR A 103 3.96 4.09 13.80
CA THR A 103 3.71 2.71 13.40
C THR A 103 2.26 2.31 13.62
N ALA A 104 1.67 2.65 14.77
CA ALA A 104 0.27 2.33 15.05
C ALA A 104 -0.69 3.06 14.10
N ALA A 105 -0.49 4.36 13.87
CA ALA A 105 -1.26 5.15 12.91
C ALA A 105 -1.12 4.59 11.49
N SER A 106 0.09 4.25 11.09
CA SER A 106 0.44 3.71 9.79
C SER A 106 -0.26 2.38 9.49
N PHE A 107 -0.22 1.43 10.41
CA PHE A 107 -0.83 0.11 10.21
C PHE A 107 -2.35 0.15 10.30
N VAL A 108 -2.92 0.99 11.17
CA VAL A 108 -4.38 1.16 11.27
C VAL A 108 -4.97 1.80 10.01
N THR A 109 -4.24 2.67 9.36
CA THR A 109 -4.66 3.31 8.10
C THR A 109 -4.37 2.48 6.85
N ASN A 110 -3.81 1.29 7.00
CA ASN A 110 -3.38 0.42 5.88
C ASN A 110 -2.22 1.02 5.06
N THR A 111 -1.48 1.97 5.61
CA THR A 111 -0.34 2.62 4.96
C THR A 111 0.91 1.78 5.07
N ASN A 112 1.17 1.25 6.24
CA ASN A 112 2.34 0.45 6.62
C ASN A 112 3.69 1.15 6.37
N TRP A 113 3.72 2.48 6.43
CA TRP A 113 4.96 3.25 6.52
C TRP A 113 5.75 2.83 7.77
N GLN A 114 7.05 2.57 7.61
CA GLN A 114 7.95 2.16 8.67
C GLN A 114 9.22 3.00 8.65
N SER A 115 9.42 3.83 9.67
CA SER A 115 10.64 4.63 9.84
C SER A 115 11.75 3.85 10.57
N TYR A 116 11.78 2.53 10.43
CA TYR A 116 12.70 1.60 11.10
C TYR A 116 12.80 0.30 10.32
N SER A 117 13.86 -0.48 10.57
CA SER A 117 14.00 -1.86 10.09
C SER A 117 13.33 -2.82 11.08
N PRO A 118 12.22 -3.48 10.72
CA PRO A 118 11.45 -4.31 11.65
C PRO A 118 12.24 -5.47 12.25
N ASP A 119 13.08 -6.10 11.46
CA ASP A 119 13.97 -7.20 11.85
C ASP A 119 15.02 -6.80 12.90
N GLN A 120 15.30 -5.50 13.04
CA GLN A 120 16.25 -4.92 14.01
C GLN A 120 15.56 -4.18 15.17
N THR A 121 14.23 -4.03 15.12
CA THR A 121 13.50 -3.17 16.07
C THR A 121 12.38 -3.92 16.80
N LEU A 122 11.74 -4.89 16.15
CA LEU A 122 10.53 -5.53 16.65
C LEU A 122 10.71 -7.03 16.89
N GLY A 123 10.30 -7.47 18.07
CA GLY A 123 10.16 -8.88 18.39
C GLY A 123 9.01 -9.54 17.61
N TYR A 124 9.05 -10.87 17.46
CA TYR A 124 8.05 -11.61 16.69
C TYR A 124 6.63 -11.48 17.24
N SER A 125 6.47 -11.32 18.56
CA SER A 125 5.14 -11.07 19.14
C SER A 125 4.51 -9.79 18.60
N VAL A 126 5.27 -8.70 18.48
CA VAL A 126 4.77 -7.45 17.89
C VAL A 126 4.55 -7.59 16.40
N GLN A 127 5.46 -8.24 15.69
CA GLN A 127 5.33 -8.45 14.24
C GLN A 127 4.08 -9.29 13.90
N ILE A 128 3.81 -10.37 14.64
CA ILE A 128 2.70 -11.29 14.34
C ILE A 128 1.39 -10.80 14.96
N ALA A 129 1.34 -10.69 16.30
CA ALA A 129 0.11 -10.34 17.02
C ALA A 129 -0.27 -8.86 16.86
N GLY A 130 0.71 -7.99 16.55
CA GLY A 130 0.50 -6.61 16.24
C GLY A 130 0.34 -6.36 14.73
N LEU A 131 1.45 -6.31 14.01
CA LEU A 131 1.48 -5.84 12.63
C LEU A 131 0.73 -6.75 11.66
N CYS A 132 0.97 -8.07 11.70
CA CYS A 132 0.32 -9.02 10.80
C CYS A 132 -1.20 -9.06 11.03
N VAL A 133 -1.66 -9.09 12.29
CA VAL A 133 -3.10 -9.02 12.60
C VAL A 133 -3.70 -7.71 12.11
N GLN A 134 -3.00 -6.59 12.31
CA GLN A 134 -3.47 -5.29 11.85
C GLN A 134 -3.59 -5.22 10.32
N ASN A 135 -2.71 -5.89 9.57
CA ASN A 135 -2.82 -6.00 8.12
C ASN A 135 -4.15 -6.64 7.67
N PHE A 136 -4.60 -7.70 8.35
CA PHE A 136 -5.90 -8.32 8.05
C PHE A 136 -7.07 -7.39 8.34
N VAL A 137 -7.09 -6.74 9.50
CA VAL A 137 -8.25 -5.96 9.92
C VAL A 137 -8.32 -4.58 9.27
N SER A 138 -7.20 -3.96 8.94
CA SER A 138 -7.18 -2.69 8.20
C SER A 138 -7.64 -2.88 6.75
N ALA A 139 -7.16 -3.93 6.08
CA ALA A 139 -7.66 -4.32 4.76
C ALA A 139 -9.16 -4.67 4.80
N GLY A 140 -9.59 -5.43 5.81
CA GLY A 140 -10.99 -5.76 6.04
C GLY A 140 -11.88 -4.53 6.21
N THR A 141 -11.41 -3.51 6.89
CA THR A 141 -12.13 -2.23 7.06
C THR A 141 -12.36 -1.52 5.72
N GLY A 142 -11.36 -1.47 4.84
CA GLY A 142 -11.49 -0.86 3.50
C GLY A 142 -12.55 -1.57 2.65
N ILE A 143 -12.53 -2.89 2.63
CA ILE A 143 -13.52 -3.70 1.89
C ILE A 143 -14.92 -3.54 2.49
N ALA A 144 -15.06 -3.50 3.82
CA ALA A 144 -16.34 -3.29 4.49
C ALA A 144 -16.99 -1.96 4.09
N VAL A 145 -16.22 -0.87 4.07
CA VAL A 145 -16.70 0.46 3.61
C VAL A 145 -17.12 0.44 2.14
N MET A 146 -16.38 -0.26 1.29
CA MET A 146 -16.77 -0.46 -0.11
C MET A 146 -18.13 -1.15 -0.24
N PHE A 147 -18.40 -2.20 0.54
CA PHE A 147 -19.70 -2.88 0.51
C PHE A 147 -20.82 -2.00 1.04
N ALA A 148 -20.58 -1.16 2.04
CA ALA A 148 -21.54 -0.17 2.48
C ALA A 148 -21.90 0.80 1.34
N LEU A 149 -20.93 1.25 0.54
CA LEU A 149 -21.17 2.08 -0.64
C LEU A 149 -21.96 1.35 -1.73
N ILE A 150 -21.63 0.09 -2.03
CA ILE A 150 -22.36 -0.74 -3.00
C ILE A 150 -23.84 -0.86 -2.58
N ARG A 151 -24.10 -1.08 -1.28
CA ARG A 151 -25.47 -1.09 -0.73
C ARG A 151 -26.15 0.26 -0.89
N GLY A 152 -25.44 1.37 -0.69
CA GLY A 152 -25.96 2.72 -0.93
C GLY A 152 -26.51 2.91 -2.35
N PHE A 153 -25.80 2.44 -3.36
CA PHE A 153 -26.28 2.48 -4.75
C PHE A 153 -27.45 1.54 -5.03
N ARG A 154 -27.48 0.37 -4.36
CA ARG A 154 -28.49 -0.67 -4.61
C ARG A 154 -29.83 -0.42 -3.90
N GLN A 155 -29.79 0.13 -2.69
CA GLN A 155 -30.95 0.29 -1.82
C GLN A 155 -31.87 1.43 -2.31
N ILE A 156 -33.18 1.26 -2.08
CA ILE A 156 -34.22 2.23 -2.45
C ILE A 156 -35.05 2.49 -1.20
N LYS A 157 -35.07 3.74 -0.72
CA LYS A 157 -35.81 4.19 0.46
C LYS A 157 -35.43 3.47 1.77
N GLU A 158 -34.26 2.87 1.85
CA GLU A 158 -33.76 2.22 3.06
C GLU A 158 -32.80 3.13 3.83
N GLN A 159 -32.71 2.93 5.15
CA GLN A 159 -31.81 3.73 5.99
C GLN A 159 -30.54 2.97 6.44
N GLY A 160 -30.51 1.65 6.24
CA GLY A 160 -29.43 0.80 6.73
C GLY A 160 -28.39 0.45 5.66
N LEU A 161 -27.10 0.55 5.97
CA LEU A 161 -26.00 0.16 5.10
C LEU A 161 -25.41 -1.24 5.42
N GLY A 162 -26.13 -2.04 6.21
CA GLY A 162 -25.61 -3.27 6.78
C GLY A 162 -24.95 -3.03 8.14
N SER A 163 -24.13 -3.98 8.61
CA SER A 163 -23.39 -3.87 9.87
C SER A 163 -21.88 -3.92 9.61
N PHE A 164 -21.14 -2.92 10.08
CA PHE A 164 -19.68 -2.88 9.99
C PHE A 164 -19.03 -4.15 10.58
N TRP A 165 -19.52 -4.61 11.72
CA TRP A 165 -18.96 -5.76 12.42
C TRP A 165 -19.13 -7.07 11.64
N VAL A 166 -20.29 -7.24 11.00
CA VAL A 166 -20.57 -8.37 10.11
C VAL A 166 -19.66 -8.30 8.89
N ASP A 167 -19.58 -7.14 8.26
CA ASP A 167 -18.78 -6.94 7.05
C ASP A 167 -17.29 -7.19 7.34
N LEU A 168 -16.75 -6.65 8.43
CA LEU A 168 -15.37 -6.86 8.85
C LEU A 168 -15.09 -8.35 9.13
N THR A 169 -15.95 -8.99 9.92
CA THR A 169 -15.79 -10.42 10.29
C THR A 169 -15.80 -11.30 9.05
N ARG A 170 -16.76 -11.09 8.14
CA ARG A 170 -16.86 -11.85 6.89
C ARG A 170 -15.68 -11.64 5.98
N THR A 171 -15.19 -10.40 5.87
CA THR A 171 -13.99 -10.10 5.08
C THR A 171 -12.79 -10.86 5.59
N VAL A 172 -12.53 -10.76 6.88
CA VAL A 172 -11.34 -11.40 7.48
C VAL A 172 -11.44 -12.92 7.39
N LEU A 173 -12.56 -13.52 7.85
CA LEU A 173 -12.67 -14.97 7.96
C LEU A 173 -12.83 -15.70 6.62
N TYR A 174 -13.57 -15.12 5.67
CA TYR A 174 -13.94 -15.84 4.46
C TYR A 174 -13.28 -15.33 3.19
N VAL A 175 -12.71 -14.12 3.20
CA VAL A 175 -11.98 -13.61 2.04
C VAL A 175 -10.48 -13.60 2.31
N LEU A 176 -10.04 -12.88 3.35
CA LEU A 176 -8.62 -12.66 3.57
C LEU A 176 -7.90 -13.90 4.09
N ILE A 177 -8.39 -14.56 5.15
CA ILE A 177 -7.70 -15.72 5.73
C ILE A 177 -7.56 -16.87 4.73
N PRO A 178 -8.60 -17.34 4.02
CA PRO A 178 -8.42 -18.44 3.07
C PRO A 178 -7.48 -18.11 1.93
N LEU A 179 -7.57 -16.90 1.39
CA LEU A 179 -6.70 -16.46 0.31
C LEU A 179 -5.23 -16.38 0.76
N ASN A 180 -5.00 -15.82 1.94
CA ASN A 180 -3.65 -15.66 2.47
C ASN A 180 -3.05 -16.97 3.00
N LEU A 181 -3.87 -17.94 3.38
CA LEU A 181 -3.38 -19.28 3.66
C LEU A 181 -2.78 -19.92 2.40
N VAL A 182 -3.45 -19.78 1.27
CA VAL A 182 -2.94 -20.28 -0.02
C VAL A 182 -1.67 -19.55 -0.41
N PHE A 183 -1.67 -18.21 -0.40
CA PHE A 183 -0.48 -17.43 -0.74
C PHE A 183 0.68 -17.71 0.22
N GLY A 184 0.43 -17.77 1.53
CA GLY A 184 1.47 -18.06 2.53
C GLY A 184 2.13 -19.41 2.33
N ILE A 185 1.35 -20.45 2.00
CA ILE A 185 1.89 -21.79 1.67
C ILE A 185 2.72 -21.72 0.38
N CYS A 186 2.25 -21.04 -0.66
CA CYS A 186 2.99 -20.90 -1.91
C CYS A 186 4.30 -20.12 -1.71
N LEU A 187 4.28 -19.06 -0.93
CA LEU A 187 5.46 -18.25 -0.61
C LEU A 187 6.48 -19.04 0.22
N ALA A 188 6.03 -19.74 1.27
CA ALA A 188 6.89 -20.60 2.07
C ALA A 188 7.52 -21.73 1.23
N ALA A 189 6.73 -22.36 0.35
CA ALA A 189 7.23 -23.34 -0.60
C ALA A 189 8.20 -22.75 -1.64
N GLY A 190 8.05 -21.46 -1.95
CA GLY A 190 8.95 -20.68 -2.82
C GLY A 190 10.24 -20.22 -2.15
N GLY A 191 10.40 -20.48 -0.84
CA GLY A 191 11.60 -20.16 -0.09
C GLY A 191 11.51 -18.93 0.82
N VAL A 192 10.34 -18.29 0.93
CA VAL A 192 10.15 -17.21 1.92
C VAL A 192 10.31 -17.78 3.31
N ILE A 193 11.14 -17.14 4.13
CA ILE A 193 11.49 -17.67 5.44
C ILE A 193 10.27 -17.74 6.35
N SER A 194 10.11 -18.85 7.06
CA SER A 194 8.97 -19.06 7.95
C SER A 194 9.34 -19.97 9.12
N ASN A 195 9.95 -19.40 10.14
CA ASN A 195 10.36 -20.11 11.36
C ASN A 195 10.28 -19.16 12.57
N PHE A 196 10.60 -19.67 13.77
CA PHE A 196 10.67 -18.88 15.01
C PHE A 196 12.09 -18.88 15.59
N GLN A 197 13.08 -19.11 14.76
CA GLN A 197 14.47 -19.10 15.18
C GLN A 197 14.92 -17.63 15.44
N PRO A 198 15.83 -17.41 16.40
CA PRO A 198 16.51 -16.12 16.52
C PRO A 198 17.43 -15.92 15.30
N ALA A 199 17.88 -14.68 15.10
CA ALA A 199 18.86 -14.38 14.05
C ALA A 199 20.08 -15.30 14.16
N GLN A 200 20.51 -15.87 13.03
CA GLN A 200 21.65 -16.76 12.95
C GLN A 200 22.93 -15.96 12.72
N LYS A 201 23.99 -16.31 13.42
CA LYS A 201 25.32 -15.77 13.17
C LYS A 201 25.96 -16.49 11.98
N ALA A 202 26.50 -15.75 11.06
CA ALA A 202 27.31 -16.24 9.96
C ALA A 202 28.67 -15.54 9.99
N GLU A 203 29.75 -16.30 9.81
CA GLU A 203 31.08 -15.74 9.63
C GLU A 203 31.19 -15.09 8.25
N LEU A 204 31.77 -13.90 8.22
CA LEU A 204 32.06 -13.22 6.96
C LEU A 204 33.26 -13.89 6.28
N VAL A 205 33.20 -14.05 4.97
CA VAL A 205 34.31 -14.56 4.17
C VAL A 205 35.52 -13.62 4.28
N GLU A 206 35.27 -12.32 4.30
CA GLU A 206 36.26 -11.28 4.51
C GLU A 206 35.80 -10.35 5.66
N PRO A 207 36.67 -10.09 6.66
CA PRO A 207 36.35 -9.12 7.71
C PRO A 207 36.12 -7.72 7.13
N VAL A 208 35.18 -6.99 7.70
CA VAL A 208 34.83 -5.63 7.26
C VAL A 208 35.16 -4.64 8.37
N ALA A 209 35.87 -3.57 8.00
CA ALA A 209 36.10 -2.45 8.91
C ALA A 209 34.92 -1.48 8.88
N VAL A 210 34.42 -1.12 10.08
CA VAL A 210 33.31 -0.19 10.24
C VAL A 210 33.63 0.91 11.25
N GLN A 211 33.04 2.08 11.07
CA GLN A 211 33.13 3.19 12.02
C GLN A 211 31.73 3.69 12.40
N PRO A 212 31.56 4.25 13.61
CA PRO A 212 30.30 4.85 13.99
C PRO A 212 30.02 6.08 13.11
N ASN A 213 28.79 6.20 12.62
CA ASN A 213 28.32 7.38 11.92
C ASN A 213 27.61 8.36 12.87
N ALA A 214 27.30 9.56 12.38
CA ALA A 214 26.67 10.62 13.17
C ALA A 214 25.27 10.23 13.68
N ASP A 215 24.60 9.28 13.03
CA ASP A 215 23.25 8.82 13.36
C ASP A 215 23.23 7.68 14.39
N GLY A 216 24.40 7.32 14.96
CA GLY A 216 24.54 6.23 15.93
C GLY A 216 24.59 4.84 15.30
N GLY A 217 24.62 4.75 13.97
CA GLY A 217 24.86 3.51 13.22
C GLY A 217 26.33 3.25 12.92
N TRP A 218 26.59 2.32 12.03
CA TRP A 218 27.93 1.94 11.57
C TRP A 218 28.01 2.04 10.05
N SER A 219 29.09 2.64 9.54
CA SER A 219 29.41 2.69 8.11
C SER A 219 30.66 1.91 7.81
N VAL A 220 30.69 1.27 6.65
CA VAL A 220 31.86 0.56 6.15
C VAL A 220 32.93 1.58 5.80
N ILE A 221 34.19 1.26 6.10
CA ILE A 221 35.35 2.09 5.77
C ILE A 221 35.95 1.54 4.47
N ASP A 222 35.75 2.26 3.39
CA ASP A 222 36.31 1.91 2.09
C ASP A 222 37.84 2.01 2.08
N GLY A 223 38.50 1.03 1.43
CA GLY A 223 39.94 1.00 1.35
C GLY A 223 40.67 0.66 2.68
N ALA A 224 39.94 0.20 3.68
CA ALA A 224 40.51 -0.17 4.97
C ALA A 224 41.45 -1.38 4.85
N GLN A 225 42.64 -1.27 5.46
CA GLN A 225 43.54 -2.37 5.68
C GLN A 225 43.35 -2.87 7.12
N ILE A 226 43.02 -4.15 7.28
CA ILE A 226 42.76 -4.80 8.56
C ILE A 226 43.97 -5.59 8.99
N GLU A 227 44.61 -5.21 10.09
CA GLU A 227 45.72 -5.92 10.70
C GLU A 227 45.30 -6.37 12.12
N GLY A 228 44.78 -7.58 12.22
CA GLY A 228 44.14 -8.05 13.48
C GLY A 228 42.94 -7.19 13.83
N ASP A 229 42.93 -6.57 15.02
CA ASP A 229 41.87 -5.67 15.45
C ASP A 229 42.12 -4.20 15.07
N THR A 230 43.20 -3.91 14.35
CA THR A 230 43.57 -2.54 13.97
C THR A 230 43.14 -2.24 12.54
N VAL A 231 42.40 -1.14 12.36
CA VAL A 231 41.96 -0.64 11.04
C VAL A 231 42.83 0.53 10.61
N LYS A 232 43.38 0.48 9.42
CA LYS A 232 44.20 1.55 8.82
C LYS A 232 43.61 1.97 7.47
N VAL A 233 43.65 3.25 7.18
CA VAL A 233 43.37 3.82 5.85
C VAL A 233 44.56 4.70 5.48
N ASP A 234 45.14 4.49 4.32
CA ASP A 234 46.37 5.17 3.86
C ASP A 234 47.53 5.12 4.89
N GLY A 235 47.66 4.01 5.60
CA GLY A 235 48.70 3.77 6.61
C GLY A 235 48.43 4.45 7.97
N LYS A 236 47.30 5.17 8.14
CA LYS A 236 46.92 5.79 9.41
C LYS A 236 45.86 4.96 10.13
N VAL A 237 46.01 4.81 11.43
CA VAL A 237 45.03 4.13 12.26
C VAL A 237 43.73 4.97 12.35
N VAL A 238 42.60 4.33 12.12
CA VAL A 238 41.27 4.98 12.24
C VAL A 238 40.74 4.74 13.68
N GLU A 239 40.69 5.82 14.46
CA GLU A 239 40.17 5.74 15.84
C GLU A 239 38.67 5.44 15.86
N GLY A 240 38.23 4.56 16.76
CA GLY A 240 36.83 4.16 16.89
C GLY A 240 36.34 3.16 15.84
N ALA A 241 37.20 2.78 14.89
CA ALA A 241 36.88 1.71 13.95
C ALA A 241 36.82 0.34 14.64
N ARG A 242 35.97 -0.53 14.13
CA ARG A 242 35.81 -1.91 14.58
C ARG A 242 35.95 -2.88 13.41
N VAL A 243 36.51 -4.04 13.66
CA VAL A 243 36.55 -5.14 12.70
C VAL A 243 35.32 -6.02 12.96
N VAL A 244 34.51 -6.20 11.96
CA VAL A 244 33.34 -7.08 11.98
C VAL A 244 33.66 -8.34 11.22
N THR A 245 33.60 -9.46 11.90
CA THR A 245 33.86 -10.80 11.35
C THR A 245 32.61 -11.68 11.24
N GLU A 246 31.53 -11.26 11.87
CA GLU A 246 30.24 -11.97 11.87
C GLU A 246 29.12 -11.05 11.38
N GLN A 247 28.14 -11.61 10.69
CA GLN A 247 26.87 -10.95 10.42
C GLN A 247 25.70 -11.73 11.01
N PHE A 248 24.63 -11.04 11.34
CA PHE A 248 23.40 -11.63 11.80
C PHE A 248 22.42 -11.78 10.63
N LEU A 249 22.08 -13.02 10.31
CA LEU A 249 21.07 -13.34 9.31
C LEU A 249 19.70 -13.36 9.99
N PRO A 250 18.81 -12.40 9.72
CA PRO A 250 17.50 -12.35 10.34
C PRO A 250 16.70 -13.60 9.99
N GLN A 251 15.87 -14.03 10.92
CA GLN A 251 14.97 -15.17 10.79
C GLN A 251 13.55 -14.71 11.07
N GLY A 252 12.60 -15.61 11.11
CA GLY A 252 11.27 -15.29 11.59
C GLY A 252 10.12 -15.87 10.75
N PRO A 253 8.89 -15.73 11.24
CA PRO A 253 7.68 -16.21 10.56
C PRO A 253 7.18 -15.18 9.53
N ALA A 254 7.98 -14.91 8.50
CA ALA A 254 7.72 -13.86 7.52
C ALA A 254 6.61 -14.21 6.52
N ALA A 255 6.54 -15.47 6.04
CA ALA A 255 5.63 -15.84 4.95
C ALA A 255 4.14 -15.45 5.17
N PRO A 256 3.53 -15.62 6.35
CA PRO A 256 2.15 -15.17 6.58
C PRO A 256 1.98 -13.65 6.45
N GLN A 257 2.94 -12.88 6.94
CA GLN A 257 2.90 -11.42 6.84
C GLN A 257 3.13 -10.95 5.39
N VAL A 258 4.06 -11.58 4.66
CA VAL A 258 4.28 -11.32 3.24
C VAL A 258 3.03 -11.59 2.42
N ALA A 259 2.31 -12.68 2.68
CA ALA A 259 1.05 -12.98 2.01
C ALA A 259 0.03 -11.86 2.19
N ILE A 260 -0.27 -11.47 3.44
CA ILE A 260 -1.31 -10.46 3.72
C ILE A 260 -0.86 -9.06 3.32
N LYS A 261 0.42 -8.69 3.46
CA LYS A 261 0.89 -7.37 3.07
C LYS A 261 0.67 -7.09 1.58
N GLN A 262 0.71 -8.13 0.74
CA GLN A 262 0.47 -7.99 -0.70
C GLN A 262 -1.04 -8.04 -1.01
N SER A 263 -1.73 -9.11 -0.62
CA SER A 263 -3.15 -9.28 -0.95
C SER A 263 -4.07 -8.28 -0.26
N GLY A 264 -3.70 -7.79 0.92
CA GLY A 264 -4.39 -6.73 1.67
C GLY A 264 -3.98 -5.32 1.23
N THR A 265 -3.07 -5.19 0.27
CA THR A 265 -2.46 -3.92 -0.16
C THR A 265 -1.92 -3.09 1.01
N ASN A 266 -1.25 -3.75 1.95
CA ASN A 266 -0.67 -3.14 3.14
C ASN A 266 0.77 -2.67 2.90
N GLY A 267 1.61 -3.57 2.36
CA GLY A 267 2.96 -3.32 1.89
C GLY A 267 4.06 -3.23 2.92
N GLY A 268 3.77 -3.23 4.20
CA GLY A 268 4.79 -3.18 5.24
C GLY A 268 5.68 -4.42 5.26
N GLY A 269 7.01 -4.22 5.32
CA GLY A 269 7.96 -5.31 5.31
C GLY A 269 8.11 -6.00 6.66
N PHE A 270 8.45 -7.30 6.63
CA PHE A 270 8.98 -8.01 7.78
C PHE A 270 10.45 -7.64 8.01
N PHE A 271 11.16 -7.33 6.93
CA PHE A 271 12.56 -6.90 6.89
C PHE A 271 12.71 -5.45 6.43
N GLY A 272 13.83 -4.80 6.81
CA GLY A 272 14.06 -3.38 6.59
C GLY A 272 14.03 -2.92 5.14
N VAL A 273 14.52 -3.73 4.19
CA VAL A 273 14.50 -3.44 2.75
C VAL A 273 13.23 -3.96 2.06
N ASN A 274 12.23 -4.37 2.83
CA ASN A 274 10.94 -4.83 2.36
C ASN A 274 11.07 -6.04 1.39
N SER A 275 10.29 -6.09 0.31
CA SER A 275 10.33 -7.21 -0.64
C SER A 275 11.59 -7.28 -1.50
N ALA A 276 12.53 -6.32 -1.40
CA ALA A 276 13.88 -6.47 -1.93
C ALA A 276 14.73 -7.44 -1.12
N HIS A 277 14.34 -7.72 0.14
CA HIS A 277 15.10 -8.64 1.00
C HIS A 277 15.04 -10.08 0.49
N PRO A 278 16.17 -10.80 0.39
CA PRO A 278 16.20 -12.18 -0.14
C PRO A 278 15.34 -13.19 0.62
N TYR A 279 15.04 -12.95 1.89
CA TYR A 279 14.18 -13.82 2.71
C TYR A 279 12.70 -13.48 2.62
N ASP A 280 12.36 -12.30 2.12
CA ASP A 280 10.99 -11.88 1.81
C ASP A 280 10.59 -12.34 0.40
N GLU A 281 11.50 -12.15 -0.56
CA GLU A 281 11.28 -12.48 -1.96
C GLU A 281 12.50 -13.19 -2.58
N PRO A 282 12.67 -14.51 -2.34
CA PRO A 282 13.87 -15.24 -2.73
C PRO A 282 13.97 -15.58 -4.22
N SER A 283 12.87 -15.57 -4.98
CA SER A 283 12.84 -16.11 -6.34
C SER A 283 11.90 -15.38 -7.30
N ALA A 284 12.10 -15.56 -8.61
CA ALA A 284 11.17 -15.06 -9.63
C ALA A 284 9.74 -15.63 -9.47
N PHE A 285 9.58 -16.82 -8.90
CA PHE A 285 8.27 -17.40 -8.61
C PHE A 285 7.54 -16.62 -7.51
N THR A 286 8.22 -16.30 -6.40
CA THR A 286 7.65 -15.48 -5.32
C THR A 286 7.34 -14.07 -5.80
N ASN A 287 8.20 -13.46 -6.62
CA ASN A 287 7.98 -12.16 -7.24
C ASN A 287 6.69 -12.10 -8.07
N ILE A 288 6.41 -13.12 -8.90
CA ILE A 288 5.17 -13.19 -9.67
C ILE A 288 3.94 -13.36 -8.78
N ILE A 289 4.04 -14.20 -7.73
CA ILE A 289 2.94 -14.41 -6.77
C ILE A 289 2.63 -13.11 -6.03
N GLU A 290 3.63 -12.43 -5.52
CA GLU A 290 3.47 -11.18 -4.77
C GLU A 290 2.87 -10.09 -5.66
N MET A 291 3.42 -9.84 -6.86
CA MET A 291 2.86 -8.88 -7.81
C MET A 291 1.42 -9.20 -8.22
N THR A 292 1.09 -10.48 -8.38
CA THR A 292 -0.27 -10.91 -8.73
C THR A 292 -1.22 -10.66 -7.56
N SER A 293 -0.82 -11.04 -6.34
CA SER A 293 -1.66 -10.90 -5.15
C SER A 293 -1.97 -9.44 -4.81
N LEU A 294 -1.04 -8.53 -5.09
CA LEU A 294 -1.16 -7.09 -4.88
C LEU A 294 -2.34 -6.46 -5.64
N LEU A 295 -2.61 -6.89 -6.87
CA LEU A 295 -3.71 -6.36 -7.70
C LEU A 295 -4.99 -7.20 -7.65
N LEU A 296 -4.94 -8.41 -7.10
CA LEU A 296 -6.02 -9.39 -7.24
C LEU A 296 -7.33 -8.94 -6.61
N ILE A 297 -7.31 -8.54 -5.33
CA ILE A 297 -8.52 -8.08 -4.64
C ILE A 297 -9.01 -6.75 -5.20
N PRO A 298 -8.16 -5.72 -5.43
CA PRO A 298 -8.58 -4.49 -6.10
C PRO A 298 -9.28 -4.71 -7.45
N ALA A 299 -8.75 -5.60 -8.28
CA ALA A 299 -9.38 -5.98 -9.53
C ALA A 299 -10.73 -6.68 -9.32
N ALA A 300 -10.81 -7.62 -8.37
CA ALA A 300 -12.04 -8.31 -8.02
C ALA A 300 -13.12 -7.36 -7.48
N CYS A 301 -12.75 -6.32 -6.75
CA CYS A 301 -13.67 -5.30 -6.26
C CYS A 301 -14.48 -4.61 -7.39
N CYS A 302 -13.86 -4.35 -8.55
CA CYS A 302 -14.55 -3.78 -9.70
C CYS A 302 -15.65 -4.72 -10.22
N PHE A 303 -15.40 -6.02 -10.23
CA PHE A 303 -16.38 -7.02 -10.63
C PHE A 303 -17.50 -7.17 -9.59
N THR A 304 -17.12 -7.24 -8.31
CA THR A 304 -18.06 -7.27 -7.17
C THR A 304 -19.00 -6.07 -7.19
N PHE A 305 -18.47 -4.88 -7.48
CA PHE A 305 -19.28 -3.67 -7.64
C PHE A 305 -20.29 -3.83 -8.78
N GLY A 306 -19.84 -4.26 -9.95
CA GLY A 306 -20.71 -4.44 -11.12
C GLY A 306 -21.88 -5.40 -10.86
N ILE A 307 -21.65 -6.50 -10.13
CA ILE A 307 -22.71 -7.43 -9.69
C ILE A 307 -23.60 -6.75 -8.66
N GLY A 308 -22.99 -6.11 -7.65
CA GLY A 308 -23.71 -5.47 -6.53
C GLY A 308 -24.72 -4.44 -6.97
N VAL A 309 -24.37 -3.59 -7.93
CA VAL A 309 -25.25 -2.56 -8.51
C VAL A 309 -26.09 -3.09 -9.68
N LYS A 310 -26.07 -4.39 -9.97
CA LYS A 310 -26.77 -5.04 -11.09
C LYS A 310 -26.41 -4.45 -12.47
N ASN A 311 -25.23 -3.89 -12.60
CA ASN A 311 -24.72 -3.30 -13.85
C ASN A 311 -23.25 -3.72 -14.07
N THR A 312 -23.05 -4.92 -14.61
CA THR A 312 -21.72 -5.46 -14.91
C THR A 312 -20.95 -4.65 -15.96
N LYS A 313 -21.65 -3.90 -16.83
CA LYS A 313 -20.99 -3.02 -17.80
C LYS A 313 -20.27 -1.87 -17.10
N GLN A 314 -20.87 -1.30 -16.06
CA GLN A 314 -20.26 -0.23 -15.29
C GLN A 314 -19.02 -0.71 -14.53
N GLY A 315 -19.10 -1.90 -13.90
CA GLY A 315 -17.92 -2.51 -13.27
C GLY A 315 -16.76 -2.72 -14.25
N LYS A 316 -17.06 -3.19 -15.49
CA LYS A 316 -16.07 -3.33 -16.54
C LYS A 316 -15.50 -1.99 -17.01
N ALA A 317 -16.32 -0.94 -17.10
CA ALA A 317 -15.86 0.39 -17.51
C ALA A 317 -14.87 0.97 -16.49
N ILE A 318 -15.16 0.85 -15.20
CA ILE A 318 -14.25 1.28 -14.12
C ILE A 318 -12.95 0.47 -14.17
N PHE A 319 -13.05 -0.85 -14.29
CA PHE A 319 -11.87 -1.71 -14.43
C PHE A 319 -11.01 -1.31 -15.63
N ALA A 320 -11.63 -1.04 -16.79
CA ALA A 320 -10.91 -0.64 -18.00
C ALA A 320 -10.21 0.72 -17.84
N ALA A 321 -10.86 1.69 -17.21
CA ALA A 321 -10.26 3.00 -16.92
C ALA A 321 -9.03 2.86 -16.02
N MET A 322 -9.12 2.08 -14.94
CA MET A 322 -8.00 1.80 -14.05
C MET A 322 -6.86 1.06 -14.78
N LEU A 323 -7.19 0.07 -15.59
CA LEU A 323 -6.22 -0.72 -16.35
C LEU A 323 -5.46 0.13 -17.37
N ILE A 324 -6.14 1.02 -18.09
CA ILE A 324 -5.51 1.92 -19.06
C ILE A 324 -4.49 2.81 -18.35
N LEU A 325 -4.86 3.41 -17.22
CA LEU A 325 -3.94 4.24 -16.43
C LEU A 325 -2.74 3.43 -15.96
N LEU A 326 -2.97 2.23 -15.41
CA LEU A 326 -1.89 1.36 -14.93
C LEU A 326 -0.91 1.01 -16.05
N VAL A 327 -1.41 0.62 -17.23
CA VAL A 327 -0.56 0.26 -18.39
C VAL A 327 0.24 1.46 -18.87
N VAL A 328 -0.38 2.64 -18.96
CA VAL A 328 0.32 3.88 -19.38
C VAL A 328 1.43 4.23 -18.39
N PHE A 329 1.14 4.23 -17.10
CA PHE A 329 2.11 4.57 -16.07
C PHE A 329 3.26 3.55 -15.99
N THR A 330 2.94 2.26 -16.05
CA THR A 330 3.96 1.20 -16.12
C THR A 330 4.86 1.38 -17.34
N GLY A 331 4.27 1.70 -18.50
CA GLY A 331 5.02 1.95 -19.72
C GLY A 331 5.96 3.15 -19.62
N ILE A 332 5.51 4.26 -19.01
CA ILE A 332 6.35 5.45 -18.82
C ILE A 332 7.55 5.11 -17.91
N ILE A 333 7.30 4.46 -16.77
CA ILE A 333 8.39 4.07 -15.86
C ILE A 333 9.36 3.13 -16.58
N ALA A 334 8.87 2.04 -17.17
CA ALA A 334 9.72 1.04 -17.82
C ALA A 334 10.58 1.60 -18.94
N VAL A 335 10.01 2.46 -19.81
CA VAL A 335 10.77 3.08 -20.90
C VAL A 335 11.89 3.98 -20.35
N ASN A 336 11.59 4.83 -19.37
CA ASN A 336 12.59 5.74 -18.83
C ASN A 336 13.71 4.99 -18.09
N GLU A 337 13.38 3.94 -17.32
CA GLU A 337 14.39 3.12 -16.64
C GLU A 337 15.30 2.37 -17.63
N HIS A 338 14.76 1.91 -18.75
CA HIS A 338 15.57 1.27 -19.79
C HIS A 338 16.43 2.27 -20.60
N MET A 339 16.00 3.52 -20.72
CA MET A 339 16.82 4.55 -21.37
C MET A 339 17.98 5.02 -20.48
N GLY A 340 17.88 4.84 -19.17
CA GLY A 340 18.84 5.34 -18.20
C GLY A 340 18.80 6.85 -18.04
N THR A 341 19.77 7.38 -17.28
CA THR A 341 19.91 8.81 -17.07
C THR A 341 21.20 9.34 -17.72
N PRO A 342 21.21 10.56 -18.26
CA PRO A 342 22.44 11.19 -18.78
C PRO A 342 23.57 11.22 -17.74
N GLN A 343 23.23 11.43 -16.46
CA GLN A 343 24.19 11.50 -15.37
C GLN A 343 25.01 10.21 -15.20
N LEU A 344 24.41 9.06 -15.46
CA LEU A 344 25.13 7.78 -15.43
C LEU A 344 26.04 7.60 -16.66
N ALA A 345 25.62 8.14 -17.82
CA ALA A 345 26.35 8.02 -19.07
C ALA A 345 27.50 9.03 -19.20
N ASP A 346 27.29 10.28 -18.79
CA ASP A 346 28.22 11.41 -19.03
C ASP A 346 29.57 11.25 -18.32
N GLY A 347 29.60 10.53 -17.20
CA GLY A 347 30.85 10.28 -16.46
C GLY A 347 31.76 9.23 -17.08
N GLY A 348 31.28 8.43 -18.04
CA GLY A 348 32.02 7.33 -18.67
C GLY A 348 32.39 6.18 -17.74
N ALA A 349 32.02 6.25 -16.46
CA ALA A 349 32.29 5.24 -15.44
C ALA A 349 31.30 4.08 -15.48
N VAL A 350 30.10 4.32 -16.00
CA VAL A 350 29.01 3.32 -16.09
C VAL A 350 28.59 3.15 -17.54
N ASN A 351 28.58 1.90 -18.00
CA ASN A 351 28.04 1.57 -19.32
C ASN A 351 26.55 1.27 -19.21
N ILE A 352 25.71 2.12 -19.79
CA ILE A 352 24.26 1.98 -19.82
C ILE A 352 23.75 1.25 -21.08
N GLU A 353 24.62 0.80 -21.95
CA GLU A 353 24.24 0.05 -23.14
C GLU A 353 23.94 -1.42 -22.78
N MET A 354 22.87 -1.95 -23.38
CA MET A 354 22.53 -3.37 -23.24
C MET A 354 23.51 -4.23 -24.02
N THR A 355 24.13 -5.18 -23.36
CA THR A 355 25.02 -6.19 -23.94
C THR A 355 24.60 -7.59 -23.51
N ASP A 356 25.27 -8.64 -24.03
CA ASP A 356 24.97 -10.02 -23.63
C ASP A 356 25.25 -10.29 -22.13
N GLY A 357 26.09 -9.47 -21.49
CA GLY A 357 26.47 -9.62 -20.09
C GLY A 357 25.80 -8.63 -19.12
N GLN A 358 25.06 -7.64 -19.60
CA GLN A 358 24.42 -6.64 -18.74
C GLN A 358 23.09 -6.15 -19.31
N ALA A 359 22.17 -5.79 -18.41
CA ALA A 359 20.83 -5.33 -18.77
C ALA A 359 20.81 -3.95 -19.43
N GLY A 360 21.84 -3.12 -19.24
CA GLY A 360 21.85 -1.72 -19.64
C GLY A 360 20.87 -0.87 -18.84
N GLY A 361 20.65 0.38 -19.27
CA GLY A 361 19.69 1.29 -18.65
C GLY A 361 20.07 1.70 -17.21
N ASN A 362 19.05 2.06 -16.42
CA ASN A 362 19.23 2.43 -15.02
C ASN A 362 19.06 1.22 -14.09
N MET A 363 20.18 0.60 -13.71
CA MET A 363 20.20 -0.49 -12.73
C MET A 363 20.47 -0.01 -11.29
N GLU A 364 20.66 1.29 -11.07
CA GLU A 364 20.83 1.83 -9.73
C GLU A 364 19.64 1.46 -8.84
N GLY A 365 19.90 1.02 -7.62
CA GLY A 365 18.89 0.61 -6.66
C GLY A 365 18.01 -0.56 -7.07
N LYS A 366 18.36 -1.29 -8.11
CA LYS A 366 17.64 -2.47 -8.61
C LYS A 366 18.47 -3.74 -8.44
N GLU A 367 17.81 -4.78 -7.96
CA GLU A 367 18.42 -6.10 -7.82
C GLU A 367 18.64 -6.74 -9.20
N SER A 368 19.83 -7.28 -9.44
CA SER A 368 20.14 -7.98 -10.70
C SER A 368 19.25 -9.20 -10.94
N ARG A 369 18.78 -9.85 -9.87
CA ARG A 369 17.86 -11.00 -9.92
C ARG A 369 16.44 -10.62 -10.43
N PHE A 370 16.03 -9.36 -10.32
CA PHE A 370 14.73 -8.87 -10.81
C PHE A 370 14.86 -8.12 -12.15
N GLY A 371 15.92 -7.33 -12.31
CA GLY A 371 16.17 -6.49 -13.46
C GLY A 371 15.21 -5.30 -13.55
N ILE A 372 15.42 -4.46 -14.57
CA ILE A 372 14.66 -3.22 -14.77
C ILE A 372 13.17 -3.47 -14.97
N ALA A 373 12.82 -4.47 -15.76
CA ALA A 373 11.44 -4.73 -16.14
C ALA A 373 10.55 -5.14 -14.96
N SER A 374 11.02 -6.06 -14.11
CA SER A 374 10.29 -6.48 -12.92
C SER A 374 10.22 -5.35 -11.89
N SER A 375 11.33 -4.62 -11.68
CA SER A 375 11.38 -3.48 -10.76
C SER A 375 10.42 -2.36 -11.19
N SER A 376 10.40 -1.99 -12.47
CA SER A 376 9.48 -0.98 -13.02
C SER A 376 8.01 -1.39 -12.90
N THR A 377 7.72 -2.67 -13.14
CA THR A 377 6.35 -3.21 -13.01
C THR A 377 5.90 -3.18 -11.55
N TRP A 378 6.75 -3.64 -10.62
CA TRP A 378 6.46 -3.58 -9.19
C TRP A 378 6.22 -2.15 -8.71
N SER A 379 7.12 -1.25 -9.08
CA SER A 379 7.03 0.17 -8.75
C SER A 379 5.70 0.80 -9.20
N ALA A 380 5.27 0.54 -10.44
CA ALA A 380 3.99 0.99 -10.94
C ALA A 380 2.80 0.37 -10.19
N PHE A 381 2.85 -0.93 -9.89
CA PHE A 381 1.77 -1.64 -9.20
C PHE A 381 1.62 -1.19 -7.75
N THR A 382 2.73 -1.07 -7.02
CA THR A 382 2.70 -0.68 -5.61
C THR A 382 2.19 0.75 -5.41
N THR A 383 2.58 1.68 -6.28
CA THR A 383 2.15 3.08 -6.20
C THR A 383 0.73 3.29 -6.75
N ALA A 384 0.26 2.43 -7.65
CA ALA A 384 -1.12 2.42 -8.11
C ALA A 384 -2.07 1.83 -7.05
N ALA A 385 -1.71 0.70 -6.45
CA ALA A 385 -2.55 -0.06 -5.53
C ALA A 385 -2.47 0.39 -4.08
N SER A 386 -1.76 1.48 -3.77
CA SER A 386 -1.53 1.90 -2.38
C SER A 386 -0.96 0.78 -1.50
N ASN A 387 -0.02 0.03 -2.05
CA ASN A 387 0.54 -1.11 -1.35
C ASN A 387 1.74 -0.72 -0.48
N GLY A 388 2.79 -0.11 -1.07
CA GLY A 388 3.99 0.33 -0.36
C GLY A 388 5.14 -0.67 -0.34
N SER A 389 4.92 -1.95 -0.67
CA SER A 389 6.02 -2.89 -0.84
C SER A 389 6.89 -2.53 -2.04
N VAL A 390 8.18 -2.79 -1.94
CA VAL A 390 9.15 -2.46 -2.99
C VAL A 390 10.12 -3.61 -3.19
N ASN A 391 10.49 -3.89 -4.45
CA ASN A 391 11.57 -4.81 -4.80
C ASN A 391 12.79 -4.08 -5.36
N SER A 392 12.79 -2.75 -5.29
CA SER A 392 13.87 -1.86 -5.75
C SER A 392 13.80 -0.53 -5.01
N MET A 393 14.88 0.23 -4.99
CA MET A 393 14.94 1.56 -4.37
C MET A 393 14.26 2.60 -5.27
N HIS A 394 13.12 3.14 -4.84
CA HIS A 394 12.37 4.14 -5.60
C HIS A 394 13.13 5.47 -5.73
N ASP A 395 14.00 5.80 -4.77
CA ASP A 395 14.86 6.99 -4.80
C ASP A 395 15.83 7.01 -5.99
N SER A 396 16.25 5.84 -6.44
CA SER A 396 17.21 5.64 -7.53
C SER A 396 16.55 5.57 -8.93
N TYR A 397 15.26 5.83 -9.04
CA TYR A 397 14.58 5.87 -10.34
C TYR A 397 14.90 7.16 -11.09
N THR A 398 14.77 7.10 -12.41
CA THR A 398 14.88 8.27 -13.26
C THR A 398 13.87 9.36 -12.84
N PRO A 399 14.12 10.66 -13.14
CA PRO A 399 13.21 11.73 -12.74
C PRO A 399 11.75 11.51 -13.17
N LEU A 400 11.51 11.01 -14.39
CA LEU A 400 10.15 10.71 -14.86
C LEU A 400 9.59 9.44 -14.21
N GLY A 401 10.43 8.44 -13.93
CA GLY A 401 10.02 7.25 -13.17
C GLY A 401 9.53 7.62 -11.77
N GLY A 402 10.32 8.39 -11.02
CA GLY A 402 9.96 8.87 -9.68
C GLY A 402 8.75 9.81 -9.69
N PHE A 403 8.63 10.67 -10.71
CA PHE A 403 7.45 11.53 -10.88
C PHE A 403 6.16 10.73 -11.04
N VAL A 404 6.16 9.68 -11.87
CA VAL A 404 4.96 8.84 -12.06
C VAL A 404 4.57 8.13 -10.77
N GLN A 405 5.54 7.66 -9.97
CA GLN A 405 5.29 7.08 -8.65
C GLN A 405 4.56 8.09 -7.74
N MET A 406 5.07 9.30 -7.61
CA MET A 406 4.45 10.37 -6.82
C MET A 406 3.07 10.75 -7.36
N LEU A 407 2.91 10.85 -8.68
CA LEU A 407 1.64 11.19 -9.31
C LEU A 407 0.55 10.16 -9.00
N GLN A 408 0.86 8.86 -9.09
CA GLN A 408 -0.10 7.80 -8.77
C GLN A 408 -0.57 7.90 -7.31
N MET A 409 0.34 8.13 -6.36
CA MET A 409 -0.01 8.32 -4.96
C MET A 409 -0.83 9.61 -4.73
N ALA A 410 -0.46 10.72 -5.41
CA ALA A 410 -1.16 12.00 -5.30
C ALA A 410 -2.58 11.97 -5.87
N LEU A 411 -2.88 11.07 -6.82
CA LEU A 411 -4.25 10.84 -7.31
C LEU A 411 -5.19 10.26 -6.23
N GLY A 412 -4.67 9.83 -5.09
CA GLY A 412 -5.47 9.30 -3.99
C GLY A 412 -5.86 7.83 -4.16
N GLU A 413 -4.94 7.02 -4.69
CA GLU A 413 -5.10 5.56 -4.76
C GLU A 413 -6.27 5.08 -5.63
N VAL A 414 -6.52 5.74 -6.75
CA VAL A 414 -7.69 5.43 -7.60
C VAL A 414 -7.40 4.45 -8.72
N VAL A 415 -6.13 4.16 -9.01
CA VAL A 415 -5.73 3.20 -10.05
C VAL A 415 -5.62 1.81 -9.42
N PHE A 416 -6.68 1.05 -9.43
CA PHE A 416 -6.95 -0.11 -8.60
C PHE A 416 -7.00 0.23 -7.10
N GLY A 417 -6.01 0.93 -6.60
CA GLY A 417 -5.94 1.45 -5.24
C GLY A 417 -5.84 0.34 -4.19
N GLY A 418 -5.90 0.73 -2.94
CA GLY A 418 -5.99 -0.20 -1.83
C GLY A 418 -7.30 -1.00 -1.83
N VAL A 419 -7.30 -2.15 -1.16
CA VAL A 419 -8.46 -3.06 -1.13
C VAL A 419 -9.73 -2.34 -0.64
N GLY A 420 -10.69 -2.17 -1.54
CA GLY A 420 -11.91 -1.40 -1.32
C GLY A 420 -11.76 0.10 -1.53
N CYS A 421 -10.71 0.74 -0.98
CA CYS A 421 -10.55 2.18 -1.06
C CYS A 421 -10.29 2.69 -2.47
N GLY A 422 -9.54 1.97 -3.29
CA GLY A 422 -9.36 2.34 -4.69
C GLY A 422 -10.67 2.43 -5.46
N LEU A 423 -11.57 1.48 -5.22
CA LEU A 423 -12.87 1.50 -5.88
C LEU A 423 -13.74 2.68 -5.41
N TYR A 424 -13.85 2.93 -4.10
CA TYR A 424 -14.69 4.05 -3.66
C TYR A 424 -14.05 5.42 -3.98
N GLY A 425 -12.73 5.52 -4.03
CA GLY A 425 -12.02 6.70 -4.54
C GLY A 425 -12.35 6.96 -6.00
N MET A 426 -12.22 5.95 -6.86
CA MET A 426 -12.58 6.06 -8.28
C MET A 426 -14.07 6.41 -8.48
N LEU A 427 -14.96 5.89 -7.63
CA LEU A 427 -16.37 6.22 -7.68
C LEU A 427 -16.63 7.68 -7.29
N ALA A 428 -15.87 8.27 -6.36
CA ALA A 428 -15.95 9.69 -6.05
C ALA A 428 -15.56 10.54 -7.28
N PHE A 429 -14.50 10.19 -8.02
CA PHE A 429 -14.16 10.83 -9.30
C PHE A 429 -15.25 10.63 -10.35
N ALA A 430 -15.84 9.44 -10.44
CA ALA A 430 -16.95 9.19 -11.37
C ALA A 430 -18.19 10.05 -11.04
N ILE A 431 -18.57 10.17 -9.79
CA ILE A 431 -19.67 11.06 -9.34
C ILE A 431 -19.36 12.51 -9.70
N LEU A 432 -18.16 12.99 -9.42
CA LEU A 432 -17.69 14.34 -9.76
C LEU A 432 -17.80 14.57 -11.29
N THR A 433 -17.29 13.63 -12.08
CA THR A 433 -17.32 13.72 -13.55
C THR A 433 -18.76 13.78 -14.08
N VAL A 434 -19.63 12.89 -13.58
CA VAL A 434 -21.06 12.87 -13.99
C VAL A 434 -21.77 14.17 -13.63
N PHE A 435 -21.47 14.71 -12.45
CA PHE A 435 -22.07 15.97 -12.01
C PHE A 435 -21.64 17.15 -12.90
N ILE A 436 -20.33 17.30 -13.15
CA ILE A 436 -19.80 18.38 -14.02
C ILE A 436 -20.33 18.22 -15.43
N ALA A 437 -20.24 17.04 -16.03
CA ALA A 437 -20.71 16.79 -17.38
C ALA A 437 -22.23 16.99 -17.52
N GLY A 438 -23.01 16.59 -16.50
CA GLY A 438 -24.46 16.83 -16.47
C GLY A 438 -24.81 18.32 -16.50
N LEU A 439 -24.13 19.13 -15.68
CA LEU A 439 -24.34 20.57 -15.65
C LEU A 439 -23.92 21.25 -16.97
N MET A 440 -22.80 20.82 -17.57
CA MET A 440 -22.33 21.39 -18.85
C MET A 440 -23.32 21.16 -19.98
N VAL A 441 -24.02 20.01 -19.99
CA VAL A 441 -25.00 19.66 -21.03
C VAL A 441 -26.41 20.15 -20.66
N GLY A 442 -26.60 20.77 -19.48
CA GLY A 442 -27.91 21.24 -19.02
C GLY A 442 -28.87 20.10 -18.65
N ARG A 443 -28.36 18.94 -18.24
CA ARG A 443 -29.15 17.76 -17.81
C ARG A 443 -28.96 17.49 -16.32
N THR A 444 -29.96 16.89 -15.69
CA THR A 444 -29.85 16.44 -14.31
C THR A 444 -28.79 15.35 -14.19
N PRO A 445 -27.74 15.55 -13.34
CA PRO A 445 -26.73 14.53 -13.13
C PRO A 445 -27.32 13.25 -12.52
N GLU A 446 -27.08 12.13 -13.16
CA GLU A 446 -27.57 10.82 -12.72
C GLU A 446 -26.47 9.76 -12.85
N PHE A 447 -26.27 8.96 -11.81
CA PHE A 447 -25.35 7.85 -11.83
C PHE A 447 -26.01 6.58 -11.28
N LEU A 448 -26.04 5.51 -12.07
CA LEU A 448 -26.65 4.22 -11.72
C LEU A 448 -28.11 4.30 -11.26
N GLY A 449 -28.91 5.15 -11.93
CA GLY A 449 -30.31 5.35 -11.59
C GLY A 449 -30.57 6.19 -10.35
N LYS A 450 -29.54 6.81 -9.78
CA LYS A 450 -29.61 7.73 -8.65
C LYS A 450 -29.29 9.14 -9.10
N LYS A 451 -30.06 10.13 -8.65
CA LYS A 451 -29.76 11.54 -8.86
C LYS A 451 -28.56 11.94 -8.01
N ILE A 452 -27.62 12.66 -8.59
CA ILE A 452 -26.50 13.22 -7.84
C ILE A 452 -26.84 14.66 -7.46
N GLU A 453 -26.98 14.89 -6.17
CA GLU A 453 -27.35 16.19 -5.59
C GLU A 453 -26.10 16.93 -5.06
N PRO A 454 -26.22 18.22 -4.67
CA PRO A 454 -25.10 18.98 -4.11
C PRO A 454 -24.45 18.34 -2.88
N TYR A 455 -25.17 17.51 -2.15
CA TYR A 455 -24.66 16.81 -0.97
C TYR A 455 -23.64 15.75 -1.34
N GLU A 456 -23.95 14.86 -2.30
CA GLU A 456 -23.04 13.83 -2.80
C GLU A 456 -21.82 14.48 -3.48
N MET A 457 -22.07 15.55 -4.23
CA MET A 457 -21.00 16.32 -4.88
C MET A 457 -20.02 16.90 -3.87
N LYS A 458 -20.51 17.53 -2.79
CA LYS A 458 -19.67 18.09 -1.73
C LYS A 458 -18.77 17.02 -1.12
N TRP A 459 -19.32 15.87 -0.79
CA TRP A 459 -18.54 14.78 -0.22
C TRP A 459 -17.56 14.16 -1.22
N SER A 460 -17.94 14.00 -2.49
CA SER A 460 -17.04 13.53 -3.54
C SER A 460 -15.85 14.45 -3.73
N VAL A 461 -16.06 15.77 -3.74
CA VAL A 461 -14.97 16.76 -3.79
C VAL A 461 -14.03 16.61 -2.59
N LEU A 462 -14.59 16.49 -1.37
CA LEU A 462 -13.78 16.32 -0.16
C LEU A 462 -12.96 15.01 -0.19
N VAL A 463 -13.53 13.93 -0.69
CA VAL A 463 -12.81 12.65 -0.89
C VAL A 463 -11.65 12.84 -1.86
N CYS A 464 -11.88 13.47 -3.01
CA CYS A 464 -10.85 13.70 -4.03
C CYS A 464 -9.74 14.65 -3.54
N LEU A 465 -10.07 15.64 -2.70
CA LEU A 465 -9.12 16.63 -2.19
C LEU A 465 -8.37 16.19 -0.92
N ALA A 466 -8.80 15.12 -0.25
CA ALA A 466 -8.20 14.66 1.01
C ALA A 466 -6.69 14.42 0.86
N THR A 467 -6.30 13.62 -0.10
CA THR A 467 -4.89 13.28 -0.37
C THR A 467 -4.05 14.50 -0.80
N PRO A 468 -4.44 15.30 -1.82
CA PRO A 468 -3.68 16.48 -2.18
C PRO A 468 -3.51 17.49 -1.03
N ILE A 469 -4.54 17.70 -0.20
CA ILE A 469 -4.45 18.59 0.96
C ILE A 469 -3.44 18.03 1.97
N ALA A 470 -3.51 16.74 2.28
CA ALA A 470 -2.59 16.10 3.22
C ALA A 470 -1.13 16.23 2.75
N ILE A 471 -0.88 15.98 1.46
CA ILE A 471 0.45 16.07 0.85
C ILE A 471 0.97 17.49 0.89
N LEU A 472 0.23 18.44 0.35
CA LEU A 472 0.70 19.82 0.17
C LEU A 472 0.85 20.55 1.50
N VAL A 473 -0.07 20.38 2.42
CA VAL A 473 0.03 20.99 3.76
C VAL A 473 1.15 20.32 4.56
N GLY A 474 1.25 19.00 4.54
CA GLY A 474 2.26 18.26 5.26
C GLY A 474 3.68 18.59 4.76
N SER A 475 3.92 18.48 3.45
CA SER A 475 5.22 18.78 2.86
C SER A 475 5.58 20.27 2.97
N GLY A 476 4.60 21.17 2.84
CA GLY A 476 4.82 22.61 3.01
C GLY A 476 5.23 22.97 4.43
N LEU A 477 4.65 22.35 5.45
CA LEU A 477 5.06 22.51 6.85
C LEU A 477 6.46 21.92 7.09
N ALA A 478 6.72 20.72 6.55
CA ALA A 478 8.01 20.06 6.70
C ALA A 478 9.17 20.87 6.07
N ALA A 479 8.93 21.53 4.95
CA ALA A 479 9.93 22.32 4.25
C ALA A 479 10.49 23.51 5.04
N VAL A 480 9.80 23.97 6.09
CA VAL A 480 10.25 25.07 6.96
C VAL A 480 10.82 24.60 8.30
N VAL A 481 10.87 23.29 8.54
CA VAL A 481 11.39 22.70 9.78
C VAL A 481 12.84 22.29 9.59
N PRO A 482 13.81 22.89 10.31
CA PRO A 482 15.23 22.60 10.15
C PRO A 482 15.59 21.11 10.31
N SER A 483 15.02 20.41 11.30
CA SER A 483 15.29 18.99 11.51
C SER A 483 14.84 18.07 10.37
N VAL A 484 13.97 18.52 9.49
CA VAL A 484 13.61 17.77 8.27
C VAL A 484 14.67 17.92 7.21
N MET A 485 15.33 19.08 7.14
CA MET A 485 16.46 19.29 6.23
C MET A 485 17.64 18.36 6.58
N ASP A 486 17.87 18.13 7.87
CA ASP A 486 18.89 17.17 8.35
C ASP A 486 18.51 15.70 8.07
N SER A 487 17.26 15.44 7.75
CA SER A 487 16.76 14.09 7.41
C SER A 487 16.91 13.73 5.93
N LEU A 488 17.24 14.71 5.07
CA LEU A 488 17.42 14.49 3.64
C LEU A 488 18.75 13.79 3.38
N HIS A 489 18.74 12.78 2.50
CA HIS A 489 19.94 12.11 2.05
C HIS A 489 20.63 12.90 0.92
N ASN A 490 19.85 13.44 0.00
CA ASN A 490 20.32 14.20 -1.14
C ASN A 490 20.03 15.70 -0.97
N GLY A 491 20.89 16.54 -1.57
CA GLY A 491 20.68 17.98 -1.58
C GLY A 491 19.81 18.47 -2.75
N GLY A 492 19.39 19.73 -2.68
CA GLY A 492 18.72 20.43 -3.78
C GLY A 492 17.36 19.84 -4.17
N ALA A 493 17.12 19.72 -5.48
CA ALA A 493 15.84 19.28 -6.02
C ALA A 493 15.53 17.81 -5.68
N HIS A 494 16.55 16.94 -5.59
CA HIS A 494 16.39 15.54 -5.22
C HIS A 494 15.92 15.43 -3.75
N GLY A 495 16.57 16.12 -2.82
CA GLY A 495 16.15 16.13 -1.42
C GLY A 495 14.73 16.67 -1.23
N PHE A 496 14.34 17.71 -1.99
CA PHE A 496 12.95 18.16 -2.02
C PHE A 496 12.00 17.03 -2.48
N SER A 497 12.41 16.26 -3.49
CA SER A 497 11.62 15.09 -3.96
C SER A 497 11.52 14.00 -2.91
N GLU A 498 12.57 13.72 -2.11
CA GLU A 498 12.53 12.77 -0.99
C GLU A 498 11.45 13.15 0.04
N MET A 499 11.44 14.42 0.44
CA MET A 499 10.44 14.94 1.36
C MET A 499 9.03 14.88 0.75
N LEU A 500 8.85 15.34 -0.48
CA LEU A 500 7.56 15.33 -1.17
C LEU A 500 7.06 13.89 -1.38
N TYR A 501 7.96 12.96 -1.72
CA TYR A 501 7.62 11.54 -1.84
C TYR A 501 7.12 10.98 -0.51
N THR A 502 7.78 11.28 0.60
CA THR A 502 7.39 10.84 1.94
C THR A 502 5.97 11.27 2.28
N TYR A 503 5.63 12.54 2.05
CA TYR A 503 4.27 13.03 2.28
C TYR A 503 3.26 12.52 1.24
N SER A 504 3.68 12.27 0.00
CA SER A 504 2.84 11.64 -1.03
C SER A 504 2.51 10.20 -0.65
N SER A 505 3.48 9.45 -0.16
CA SER A 505 3.30 8.09 0.30
C SER A 505 2.38 8.01 1.53
N CYS A 506 2.63 8.83 2.54
CA CYS A 506 1.78 8.86 3.74
C CYS A 506 0.38 9.44 3.45
N GLY A 507 0.27 10.49 2.62
CA GLY A 507 -1.00 11.09 2.22
C GLY A 507 -1.81 10.24 1.23
N GLY A 508 -1.14 9.39 0.44
CA GLY A 508 -1.76 8.35 -0.38
C GLY A 508 -1.95 7.03 0.34
N ASN A 509 -1.66 6.93 1.64
CA ASN A 509 -1.68 5.69 2.43
C ASN A 509 -0.90 4.53 1.75
N ASN A 510 0.20 4.82 1.08
CA ASN A 510 0.99 3.85 0.33
C ASN A 510 2.01 3.12 1.21
N GLY A 511 2.95 3.85 1.83
CA GLY A 511 3.97 3.29 2.74
C GLY A 511 5.37 3.14 2.13
N SER A 512 5.56 3.24 0.81
CA SER A 512 6.89 3.24 0.21
C SER A 512 7.66 4.51 0.54
N ALA A 513 8.99 4.44 0.55
CA ALA A 513 9.88 5.55 0.82
C ALA A 513 10.89 5.75 -0.33
N PHE A 514 11.40 6.96 -0.47
CA PHE A 514 12.71 7.16 -1.06
C PHE A 514 13.73 6.81 0.03
N ALA A 515 14.40 5.67 -0.15
CA ALA A 515 15.34 5.15 0.83
C ALA A 515 16.55 6.09 0.94
N GLY A 516 17.01 6.32 2.17
CA GLY A 516 18.01 7.33 2.50
C GLY A 516 17.41 8.49 3.30
N PHE A 517 16.14 8.84 3.07
CA PHE A 517 15.43 9.81 3.89
C PHE A 517 15.22 9.27 5.31
N ASN A 518 15.75 9.97 6.32
CA ASN A 518 15.58 9.59 7.73
C ASN A 518 14.21 10.05 8.26
N GLY A 519 13.22 9.19 8.17
CA GLY A 519 11.88 9.44 8.70
C GLY A 519 11.74 9.33 10.23
N ASN A 520 12.78 8.87 10.94
CA ASN A 520 12.68 8.58 12.37
C ASN A 520 13.06 9.77 13.25
N THR A 521 12.42 10.90 13.06
CA THR A 521 12.50 12.05 13.97
C THR A 521 11.18 12.25 14.68
N VAL A 522 11.19 12.97 15.83
CA VAL A 522 9.95 13.22 16.60
C VAL A 522 8.91 13.95 15.72
N PHE A 523 9.35 14.99 15.00
CA PHE A 523 8.46 15.77 14.14
C PHE A 523 7.85 14.91 13.03
N LEU A 524 8.69 14.15 12.30
CA LEU A 524 8.24 13.33 11.19
C LEU A 524 7.33 12.18 11.67
N ASN A 525 7.70 11.49 12.74
CA ASN A 525 6.85 10.44 13.31
C ASN A 525 5.45 10.93 13.67
N VAL A 526 5.33 12.14 14.24
CA VAL A 526 4.03 12.71 14.61
C VAL A 526 3.29 13.25 13.39
N SER A 527 3.94 14.07 12.56
CA SER A 527 3.29 14.71 11.41
C SER A 527 2.82 13.70 10.37
N LEU A 528 3.65 12.70 10.03
CA LEU A 528 3.29 11.64 9.09
C LEU A 528 2.15 10.77 9.66
N GLY A 529 2.17 10.46 10.96
CA GLY A 529 1.06 9.76 11.61
C GLY A 529 -0.27 10.50 11.48
N LEU A 530 -0.28 11.80 11.70
CA LEU A 530 -1.48 12.64 11.54
C LEU A 530 -1.93 12.74 10.08
N VAL A 531 -1.00 12.87 9.14
CA VAL A 531 -1.28 12.86 7.69
C VAL A 531 -1.96 11.56 7.27
N MET A 532 -1.42 10.41 7.68
CA MET A 532 -1.99 9.10 7.38
C MET A 532 -3.42 8.94 7.92
N LEU A 533 -3.66 9.37 9.16
CA LEU A 533 -4.99 9.32 9.77
C LEU A 533 -5.98 10.22 9.04
N PHE A 534 -5.60 11.46 8.71
CA PHE A 534 -6.44 12.39 7.98
C PHE A 534 -6.79 11.86 6.58
N ALA A 535 -5.78 11.44 5.82
CA ALA A 535 -5.94 10.94 4.45
C ALA A 535 -6.79 9.66 4.38
N ARG A 536 -6.81 8.84 5.43
CA ARG A 536 -7.64 7.63 5.48
C ARG A 536 -9.07 7.89 5.92
N PHE A 537 -9.27 8.62 7.02
CA PHE A 537 -10.60 8.75 7.61
C PHE A 537 -11.49 9.76 6.91
N LEU A 538 -10.94 10.81 6.28
CA LEU A 538 -11.75 11.76 5.51
C LEU A 538 -12.41 11.10 4.28
N PRO A 539 -11.74 10.30 3.45
CA PRO A 539 -12.40 9.53 2.40
C PRO A 539 -13.43 8.51 2.92
N ILE A 540 -13.16 7.84 4.04
CA ILE A 540 -14.10 6.88 4.62
C ILE A 540 -15.41 7.57 5.06
N ILE A 541 -15.34 8.68 5.78
CA ILE A 541 -16.53 9.41 6.20
C ILE A 541 -17.31 9.96 5.00
N GLY A 542 -16.60 10.50 4.00
CA GLY A 542 -17.23 11.00 2.77
C GLY A 542 -17.94 9.90 2.00
N THR A 543 -17.29 8.76 1.83
CA THR A 543 -17.86 7.58 1.17
C THR A 543 -19.11 7.06 1.88
N LEU A 544 -19.08 6.96 3.21
CA LEU A 544 -20.24 6.50 3.99
C LEU A 544 -21.38 7.54 3.99
N ALA A 545 -21.06 8.84 3.97
CA ALA A 545 -22.04 9.89 3.85
C ALA A 545 -22.75 9.85 2.48
N ILE A 546 -22.01 9.66 1.40
CA ILE A 546 -22.55 9.43 0.06
C ILE A 546 -23.45 8.18 0.05
N ALA A 547 -22.95 7.05 0.55
CA ALA A 547 -23.70 5.81 0.63
C ALA A 547 -25.02 5.97 1.39
N GLY A 548 -25.00 6.68 2.52
CA GLY A 548 -26.19 6.93 3.35
C GLY A 548 -27.19 7.87 2.69
N SER A 549 -26.76 8.79 1.85
CA SER A 549 -27.64 9.66 1.07
C SER A 549 -28.30 8.89 -0.07
N LEU A 550 -27.49 8.21 -0.90
CA LEU A 550 -27.98 7.42 -2.04
C LEU A 550 -28.95 6.30 -1.63
N ALA A 551 -28.79 5.70 -0.44
CA ALA A 551 -29.68 4.66 0.05
C ALA A 551 -31.11 5.17 0.32
N ARG A 552 -31.29 6.46 0.62
CA ARG A 552 -32.60 7.09 0.88
C ARG A 552 -33.31 7.54 -0.38
N GLU A 553 -32.59 7.69 -1.48
CA GLU A 553 -33.13 8.18 -2.73
C GLU A 553 -34.01 7.15 -3.42
N LYS A 554 -35.03 7.67 -4.14
CA LYS A 554 -35.82 6.87 -5.06
C LYS A 554 -35.04 6.59 -6.33
N GLU A 555 -35.25 5.44 -6.92
CA GLU A 555 -34.81 5.18 -8.30
C GLU A 555 -35.62 6.07 -9.24
N ILE A 556 -34.93 6.83 -10.09
CA ILE A 556 -35.57 7.72 -11.05
C ILE A 556 -35.76 6.94 -12.35
N ALA A 557 -36.97 6.97 -12.88
CA ALA A 557 -37.22 6.46 -14.22
C ALA A 557 -36.43 7.31 -15.24
N THR A 558 -35.61 6.66 -16.04
CA THR A 558 -34.80 7.30 -17.07
C THR A 558 -35.69 8.02 -18.06
N THR A 559 -35.69 9.34 -18.02
CA THR A 559 -36.41 10.20 -19.00
C THR A 559 -35.41 10.76 -20.00
N GLY A 560 -35.89 11.18 -21.18
CA GLY A 560 -35.03 11.77 -22.21
C GLY A 560 -34.25 13.03 -21.81
N GLY A 561 -34.51 13.57 -20.59
CA GLY A 561 -33.82 14.71 -19.98
C GLY A 561 -32.63 14.33 -19.08
N HIS A 562 -32.40 13.05 -18.81
CA HIS A 562 -31.31 12.59 -17.95
C HIS A 562 -30.09 12.18 -18.76
N LEU A 563 -28.90 12.42 -18.21
CA LEU A 563 -27.65 11.95 -18.79
C LEU A 563 -27.47 10.48 -18.41
N ILE A 564 -27.73 9.57 -19.35
CA ILE A 564 -27.58 8.14 -19.14
C ILE A 564 -26.20 7.71 -19.62
N TYR A 565 -25.31 7.38 -18.68
CA TYR A 565 -24.02 6.79 -18.98
C TYR A 565 -24.15 5.30 -19.36
N HIS A 566 -24.94 4.99 -20.40
CA HIS A 566 -25.15 3.61 -20.87
C HIS A 566 -24.37 3.22 -22.12
N LYS A 567 -23.73 4.18 -22.80
CA LYS A 567 -22.97 3.86 -24.03
C LYS A 567 -21.53 4.36 -23.93
N TRP A 568 -20.62 3.51 -24.27
CA TRP A 568 -19.17 3.73 -24.35
C TRP A 568 -18.74 4.97 -25.17
N ASN A 569 -19.63 5.55 -25.97
CA ASN A 569 -19.34 6.63 -26.90
C ASN A 569 -19.15 8.01 -26.22
N CYS A 570 -19.41 8.16 -24.92
CA CYS A 570 -19.23 9.44 -24.23
C CYS A 570 -17.88 9.61 -23.51
N LEU A 571 -17.10 8.54 -23.34
CA LEU A 571 -15.77 8.63 -22.70
C LEU A 571 -14.66 9.12 -23.66
N PHE A 572 -14.93 9.13 -24.98
CA PHE A 572 -13.96 9.53 -26.02
C PHE A 572 -14.39 10.77 -26.84
N SER A 573 -15.45 11.44 -26.45
CA SER A 573 -15.94 12.64 -27.16
C SER A 573 -15.91 13.92 -26.30
N CYS A 574 -15.18 13.95 -25.20
CA CYS A 574 -14.87 15.17 -24.45
C CYS A 574 -13.38 15.33 -24.30
#